data_3e70af660f09064d3e96834c20eb33db
#
_entry.id   3e70af660f09064d3e96834c20eb33db
#
_cell.length_a   1.000
_cell.length_b   1.000
_cell.length_c   1.000
_cell.angle_alpha   90.00
_cell.angle_beta   90.00
_cell.angle_gamma   90.00
#
_symmetry.space_group_name_H-M   'P 1'
#
loop_
_entity.id
_entity.type
_entity.pdbx_description
1 polymer ?
#
loop_
_entity_poly.entity_id
_entity_poly.type
_entity_poly.pdbx_seq_one_letter_code
_entity_poly.pdbx_strand_id
1 'polypeptide(L)'
;TMARFVSPTDLVLAMYEFCGWFSVFEPTAAAEAELDKTNEAAENATTESLFDLDESQDEPQWKRVYARINAKEQVNTKGPNGQKKTKEVTRLKGTSLWMRKPLIELHELHEYASKMKRRKWGTKFYNAAQLVTGIAASPLEVAAILLLSLPRSRGGAGFRNVYVNDLTPLTASAQSIAGQKVCYGDIVIVNPTIMKAGIVEIQGEVIHGSGAVLDHDAKRMTALQSMGYDVFLVTHDMLNDAEQLDAIVRSLCSRLELRYRCKTKAQKTTEMELRANVLCNWLEIGR
;
A
#
# COMPACT_ATOMS: atom_id res chain seq x y z
N THR A 1 18.77 3.69 20.64
CA THR A 1 17.53 3.23 19.98
C THR A 1 17.09 4.27 18.96
N MET A 2 16.59 3.83 17.82
CA MET A 2 16.06 4.71 16.73
C MET A 2 15.09 5.78 17.28
N ALA A 3 14.24 5.43 18.22
CA ALA A 3 13.25 6.34 18.83
C ALA A 3 13.84 7.65 19.40
N ARG A 4 15.15 7.74 19.64
CA ARG A 4 15.84 8.97 20.06
C ARG A 4 16.02 9.94 18.88
N PHE A 5 16.33 9.43 17.71
CA PHE A 5 16.90 10.21 16.60
C PHE A 5 15.89 10.51 15.49
N VAL A 6 14.89 9.67 15.28
CA VAL A 6 13.90 9.82 14.19
C VAL A 6 12.64 10.56 14.65
N SER A 7 11.91 11.16 13.73
CA SER A 7 10.61 11.78 14.02
C SER A 7 9.58 10.74 14.51
N PRO A 8 8.50 11.14 15.19
CA PRO A 8 7.42 10.21 15.53
C PRO A 8 6.80 9.54 14.31
N THR A 9 6.66 10.27 13.20
CA THR A 9 6.08 9.73 11.95
C THR A 9 7.02 8.73 11.32
N ASP A 10 8.32 9.05 11.16
CA ASP A 10 9.29 8.10 10.60
C ASP A 10 9.37 6.81 11.42
N LEU A 11 9.23 6.93 12.74
CA LEU A 11 9.20 5.74 13.60
C LEU A 11 7.99 4.85 13.32
N VAL A 12 6.81 5.45 13.06
CA VAL A 12 5.60 4.71 12.65
C VAL A 12 5.81 4.06 11.29
N LEU A 13 6.34 4.80 10.31
CA LEU A 13 6.60 4.28 8.97
C LEU A 13 7.56 3.07 9.02
N ALA A 14 8.68 3.19 9.76
CA ALA A 14 9.63 2.09 9.94
C ALA A 14 8.98 0.87 10.64
N MET A 15 8.10 1.09 11.62
CA MET A 15 7.37 0.00 12.26
C MET A 15 6.39 -0.70 11.31
N TYR A 16 5.71 0.06 10.45
CA TYR A 16 4.88 -0.53 9.39
C TYR A 16 5.71 -1.35 8.40
N GLU A 17 6.91 -0.88 8.04
CA GLU A 17 7.80 -1.65 7.19
C GLU A 17 8.23 -2.95 7.86
N PHE A 18 8.61 -2.95 9.15
CA PHE A 18 9.01 -4.17 9.86
C PHE A 18 7.87 -5.19 9.98
N CYS A 19 6.65 -4.75 10.23
CA CYS A 19 5.47 -5.61 10.34
C CYS A 19 4.80 -5.89 8.99
N GLY A 20 5.14 -5.16 7.92
CA GLY A 20 4.50 -5.23 6.62
C GLY A 20 5.04 -6.34 5.73
N TRP A 21 4.32 -6.59 4.64
CA TRP A 21 4.71 -7.50 3.56
C TRP A 21 5.63 -6.84 2.52
N PHE A 22 6.27 -5.74 2.87
CA PHE A 22 7.12 -4.98 1.97
C PHE A 22 8.39 -4.49 2.67
N SER A 23 9.37 -4.07 1.87
CA SER A 23 10.52 -3.26 2.29
C SER A 23 10.92 -2.31 1.17
N VAL A 24 11.55 -1.19 1.54
CA VAL A 24 11.98 -0.17 0.59
C VAL A 24 13.48 0.04 0.71
N PHE A 25 14.23 -0.44 -0.28
CA PHE A 25 15.68 -0.20 -0.36
C PHE A 25 16.17 -0.26 -1.81
N GLU A 26 17.30 0.37 -2.06
CA GLU A 26 18.02 0.24 -3.31
C GLU A 26 19.08 -0.85 -3.18
N PRO A 27 19.07 -1.87 -4.06
CA PRO A 27 20.12 -2.86 -4.08
C PRO A 27 21.45 -2.22 -4.46
N THR A 28 22.56 -2.82 -4.02
CA THR A 28 23.88 -2.43 -4.53
C THR A 28 24.00 -2.79 -6.00
N ALA A 29 24.83 -2.07 -6.77
CA ALA A 29 25.01 -2.35 -8.20
C ALA A 29 25.40 -3.80 -8.50
N ALA A 30 26.14 -4.46 -7.60
CA ALA A 30 26.50 -5.88 -7.73
C ALA A 30 25.26 -6.79 -7.54
N ALA A 31 24.42 -6.50 -6.55
CA ALA A 31 23.18 -7.25 -6.30
C ALA A 31 22.16 -7.02 -7.43
N GLU A 32 22.10 -5.81 -7.99
CA GLU A 32 21.23 -5.49 -9.12
C GLU A 32 21.58 -6.29 -10.37
N ALA A 33 22.87 -6.38 -10.70
CA ALA A 33 23.35 -7.18 -11.84
C ALA A 33 23.10 -8.70 -11.69
N GLU A 34 23.03 -9.20 -10.48
CA GLU A 34 22.70 -10.60 -10.19
C GLU A 34 21.19 -10.85 -10.26
N LEU A 35 20.38 -9.92 -9.76
CA LEU A 35 18.92 -9.93 -9.84
C LEU A 35 18.41 -9.84 -11.28
N ASP A 36 19.03 -9.00 -12.11
CA ASP A 36 18.64 -8.84 -13.52
C ASP A 36 18.86 -10.14 -14.30
N LYS A 37 19.92 -10.89 -14.02
CA LYS A 37 20.15 -12.22 -14.61
C LYS A 37 19.08 -13.25 -14.21
N THR A 38 18.61 -13.17 -12.99
CA THR A 38 17.56 -14.07 -12.47
C THR A 38 16.19 -13.72 -13.06
N ASN A 39 15.93 -12.44 -13.32
CA ASN A 39 14.67 -11.93 -13.86
C ASN A 39 14.49 -12.17 -15.36
N GLU A 40 15.56 -12.17 -16.17
CA GLU A 40 15.49 -12.61 -17.57
C GLU A 40 15.01 -14.07 -17.71
N ALA A 41 15.29 -14.91 -16.69
CA ALA A 41 14.76 -16.27 -16.62
C ALA A 41 13.29 -16.31 -16.14
N ALA A 42 12.85 -15.33 -15.33
CA ALA A 42 11.49 -15.25 -14.79
C ALA A 42 10.48 -14.55 -15.73
N GLU A 43 10.92 -13.75 -16.70
CA GLU A 43 10.05 -13.16 -17.75
C GLU A 43 9.35 -14.21 -18.62
N ASN A 44 9.87 -15.42 -18.64
CA ASN A 44 9.27 -16.59 -19.33
C ASN A 44 8.32 -17.41 -18.43
N ALA A 45 8.24 -17.13 -17.14
CA ALA A 45 7.30 -17.78 -16.23
C ALA A 45 6.09 -16.85 -16.02
N THR A 46 4.91 -17.39 -16.31
CA THR A 46 3.58 -16.78 -16.16
C THR A 46 3.46 -16.02 -14.84
N THR A 47 2.80 -14.88 -14.91
CA THR A 47 2.41 -14.00 -13.80
C THR A 47 1.54 -14.76 -12.78
N GLU A 48 2.16 -15.53 -11.92
CA GLU A 48 1.49 -16.06 -10.74
C GLU A 48 1.34 -14.97 -9.70
N SER A 49 0.21 -15.02 -9.00
CA SER A 49 -0.25 -14.06 -8.00
C SER A 49 0.89 -13.59 -7.07
N LEU A 50 1.00 -12.28 -6.88
CA LEU A 50 1.95 -11.64 -5.95
C LEU A 50 1.82 -12.15 -4.49
N PHE A 51 0.72 -12.83 -4.17
CA PHE A 51 0.39 -13.36 -2.85
C PHE A 51 0.63 -14.87 -2.69
N ASP A 52 0.97 -15.59 -3.76
CA ASP A 52 1.39 -17.00 -3.67
C ASP A 52 2.86 -17.08 -3.23
N LEU A 53 3.13 -16.61 -2.03
CA LEU A 53 4.35 -16.95 -1.31
C LEU A 53 4.14 -18.36 -0.77
N ASP A 54 4.85 -19.32 -1.36
CA ASP A 54 4.84 -20.71 -0.92
C ASP A 54 5.17 -20.78 0.59
N GLU A 55 4.19 -21.18 1.39
CA GLU A 55 4.36 -21.31 2.84
C GLU A 55 5.35 -22.41 3.23
N SER A 56 5.75 -23.27 2.28
CA SER A 56 6.62 -24.43 2.51
C SER A 56 8.11 -24.10 2.50
N GLN A 57 8.54 -22.87 2.16
CA GLN A 57 9.97 -22.51 2.12
C GLN A 57 10.35 -21.66 3.34
N ASP A 58 11.33 -22.16 4.11
CA ASP A 58 11.86 -21.52 5.33
C ASP A 58 12.67 -20.23 5.07
N GLU A 59 13.03 -19.92 3.82
CA GLU A 59 13.77 -18.71 3.48
C GLU A 59 12.83 -17.55 3.09
N PRO A 60 13.08 -16.33 3.59
CA PRO A 60 12.31 -15.17 3.21
C PRO A 60 12.54 -14.86 1.72
N GLN A 61 11.57 -15.23 0.89
CA GLN A 61 11.61 -14.88 -0.53
C GLN A 61 11.40 -13.37 -0.69
N TRP A 62 12.43 -12.70 -1.16
CA TRP A 62 12.37 -11.29 -1.53
C TRP A 62 12.00 -11.20 -3.01
N LYS A 63 10.84 -10.58 -3.32
CA LYS A 63 10.40 -10.37 -4.69
C LYS A 63 10.43 -8.87 -4.99
N ARG A 64 11.24 -8.44 -5.97
CA ARG A 64 11.28 -7.03 -6.41
C ARG A 64 10.01 -6.67 -7.16
N VAL A 65 9.47 -5.49 -6.89
CA VAL A 65 8.33 -4.95 -7.64
C VAL A 65 8.84 -4.16 -8.84
N TYR A 66 8.24 -4.39 -10.02
CA TYR A 66 8.62 -3.76 -11.27
C TYR A 66 7.56 -2.79 -11.74
N ALA A 67 7.99 -1.59 -12.15
CA ALA A 67 7.14 -0.60 -12.79
C ALA A 67 7.22 -0.73 -14.31
N ARG A 68 6.09 -0.57 -15.00
CA ARG A 68 6.07 -0.38 -16.45
C ARG A 68 6.38 1.07 -16.79
N ILE A 69 7.40 1.28 -17.58
CA ILE A 69 7.76 2.60 -18.11
C ILE A 69 7.60 2.62 -19.63
N ASN A 70 7.03 3.69 -20.16
CA ASN A 70 7.00 3.94 -21.60
C ASN A 70 8.35 4.49 -22.04
N ALA A 71 9.14 3.69 -22.72
CA ALA A 71 10.42 4.08 -23.28
C ALA A 71 10.27 4.37 -24.77
N LYS A 72 10.95 5.40 -25.24
CA LYS A 72 11.03 5.73 -26.68
C LYS A 72 12.27 5.09 -27.28
N GLU A 73 12.08 4.07 -28.11
CA GLU A 73 13.17 3.44 -28.85
C GLU A 73 13.26 3.98 -30.28
N GLN A 74 14.48 4.28 -30.71
CA GLN A 74 14.74 4.59 -32.11
C GLN A 74 14.93 3.28 -32.87
N VAL A 75 13.95 2.90 -33.67
CA VAL A 75 14.03 1.73 -34.54
C VAL A 75 14.48 2.16 -35.91
N ASN A 76 15.62 1.59 -36.39
CA ASN A 76 16.04 1.74 -37.76
C ASN A 76 15.09 0.97 -38.69
N THR A 77 14.22 1.69 -39.43
CA THR A 77 13.42 1.05 -40.46
C THR A 77 14.30 0.81 -41.69
N LYS A 78 14.40 -0.45 -42.12
CA LYS A 78 15.00 -0.80 -43.41
C LYS A 78 14.09 -0.33 -44.56
N GLY A 79 14.12 0.95 -44.84
CA GLY A 79 13.47 1.56 -46.00
C GLY A 79 14.51 2.30 -46.84
N PRO A 80 14.25 2.58 -48.12
CA PRO A 80 15.27 3.15 -49.03
C PRO A 80 15.82 4.53 -48.59
N ASN A 81 15.22 5.18 -47.59
CA ASN A 81 15.64 6.51 -47.11
C ASN A 81 16.13 6.51 -45.64
N GLY A 82 16.40 5.34 -44.99
CA GLY A 82 17.06 5.28 -43.69
C GLY A 82 16.43 6.12 -42.54
N GLN A 83 15.14 6.43 -42.61
CA GLN A 83 14.49 7.25 -41.58
C GLN A 83 14.36 6.49 -40.26
N LYS A 84 14.90 7.05 -39.18
CA LYS A 84 14.71 6.58 -37.83
C LYS A 84 13.28 6.87 -37.39
N LYS A 85 12.47 5.85 -37.14
CA LYS A 85 11.16 6.01 -36.49
C LYS A 85 11.30 5.75 -35.00
N THR A 86 10.74 6.65 -34.20
CA THR A 86 10.64 6.45 -32.75
C THR A 86 9.42 5.57 -32.49
N LYS A 87 9.62 4.42 -31.85
CA LYS A 87 8.55 3.53 -31.40
C LYS A 87 8.46 3.62 -29.88
N GLU A 88 7.27 3.77 -29.36
CA GLU A 88 7.04 3.63 -27.92
C GLU A 88 7.05 2.14 -27.56
N VAL A 89 7.91 1.78 -26.62
CA VAL A 89 8.06 0.41 -26.12
C VAL A 89 7.87 0.45 -24.62
N THR A 90 7.01 -0.43 -24.09
CA THR A 90 6.85 -0.58 -22.65
C THR A 90 7.96 -1.48 -22.13
N ARG A 91 8.71 -1.00 -21.15
CA ARG A 91 9.76 -1.77 -20.45
C ARG A 91 9.43 -1.91 -18.98
N LEU A 92 9.87 -3.00 -18.37
CA LEU A 92 9.83 -3.18 -16.93
C LEU A 92 11.10 -2.55 -16.32
N LYS A 93 10.91 -1.71 -15.30
CA LYS A 93 12.00 -1.14 -14.50
C LYS A 93 11.82 -1.57 -13.04
N GLY A 94 12.85 -2.15 -12.45
CA GLY A 94 12.87 -2.47 -11.03
C GLY A 94 12.69 -1.23 -10.18
N THR A 95 11.81 -1.31 -9.19
CA THR A 95 11.61 -0.25 -8.20
C THR A 95 12.46 -0.53 -6.96
N SER A 96 12.46 0.40 -6.01
CA SER A 96 13.03 0.19 -4.67
C SER A 96 12.09 -0.55 -3.73
N LEU A 97 10.89 -0.92 -4.19
CA LEU A 97 9.91 -1.68 -3.41
C LEU A 97 10.12 -3.19 -3.58
N TRP A 98 10.12 -3.89 -2.47
CA TRP A 98 10.30 -5.33 -2.38
C TRP A 98 9.17 -5.94 -1.57
N MET A 99 8.64 -7.07 -2.03
CA MET A 99 7.68 -7.89 -1.27
C MET A 99 8.44 -8.93 -0.46
N ARG A 100 8.08 -9.07 0.81
CA ARG A 100 8.64 -10.06 1.73
C ARG A 100 7.70 -10.35 2.89
N LYS A 101 7.92 -11.47 3.58
CA LYS A 101 7.22 -11.75 4.85
C LYS A 101 7.60 -10.70 5.92
N PRO A 102 6.71 -10.40 6.89
CA PRO A 102 7.01 -9.54 8.03
C PRO A 102 8.29 -9.96 8.74
N LEU A 103 9.10 -8.98 9.16
CA LEU A 103 10.30 -9.24 9.97
C LEU A 103 9.96 -9.52 11.43
N ILE A 104 8.87 -8.91 11.91
CA ILE A 104 8.30 -9.12 13.24
C ILE A 104 6.79 -9.18 13.14
N GLU A 105 6.16 -9.95 13.99
CA GLU A 105 4.71 -10.00 14.12
C GLU A 105 4.17 -8.73 14.79
N LEU A 106 2.99 -8.28 14.37
CA LEU A 106 2.36 -7.07 14.93
C LEU A 106 2.15 -7.18 16.45
N HIS A 107 1.78 -8.36 16.94
CA HIS A 107 1.60 -8.59 18.37
C HIS A 107 2.92 -8.49 19.14
N GLU A 108 4.03 -8.96 18.59
CA GLU A 108 5.37 -8.84 19.18
C GLU A 108 5.81 -7.39 19.29
N LEU A 109 5.55 -6.57 18.24
CA LEU A 109 5.79 -5.13 18.27
C LEU A 109 5.04 -4.48 19.44
N HIS A 110 3.75 -4.77 19.61
CA HIS A 110 2.92 -4.18 20.66
C HIS A 110 3.33 -4.65 22.05
N GLU A 111 3.68 -5.92 22.20
CA GLU A 111 4.17 -6.47 23.47
C GLU A 111 5.50 -5.82 23.86
N TYR A 112 6.46 -5.74 22.94
CA TYR A 112 7.74 -5.09 23.16
C TYR A 112 7.57 -3.60 23.51
N ALA A 113 6.70 -2.89 22.76
CA ALA A 113 6.42 -1.49 23.03
C ALA A 113 5.85 -1.27 24.43
N SER A 114 4.97 -2.16 24.89
CA SER A 114 4.41 -2.12 26.23
C SER A 114 5.47 -2.30 27.33
N LYS A 115 6.41 -3.23 27.14
CA LYS A 115 7.56 -3.47 28.03
C LYS A 115 8.50 -2.26 28.07
N MET A 116 8.64 -1.55 26.96
CA MET A 116 9.54 -0.39 26.84
C MET A 116 8.95 0.93 27.34
N LYS A 117 7.64 1.04 27.56
CA LYS A 117 6.91 2.29 27.86
C LYS A 117 7.54 3.14 28.96
N ARG A 118 8.06 2.53 30.01
CA ARG A 118 8.66 3.22 31.16
C ARG A 118 10.15 3.52 31.01
N ARG A 119 10.79 3.12 29.91
CA ARG A 119 12.22 3.36 29.67
C ARG A 119 12.44 4.70 28.96
N LYS A 120 13.66 5.22 29.02
CA LYS A 120 14.05 6.43 28.29
C LYS A 120 13.70 6.26 26.79
N TRP A 121 12.96 7.21 26.23
CA TRP A 121 12.38 7.19 24.86
C TRP A 121 11.30 6.12 24.62
N GLY A 122 11.00 5.30 25.63
CA GLY A 122 10.02 4.21 25.51
C GLY A 122 8.59 4.71 25.32
N THR A 123 8.22 5.85 25.91
CA THR A 123 6.89 6.46 25.67
C THR A 123 6.68 6.84 24.20
N LYS A 124 7.73 7.41 23.56
CA LYS A 124 7.67 7.76 22.12
C LYS A 124 7.50 6.50 21.26
N PHE A 125 8.31 5.46 21.57
CA PHE A 125 8.24 4.17 20.89
C PHE A 125 6.86 3.53 21.07
N TYR A 126 6.35 3.48 22.30
CA TYR A 126 5.04 2.95 22.63
C TYR A 126 3.93 3.68 21.84
N ASN A 127 3.93 5.01 21.86
CA ASN A 127 2.92 5.81 21.16
C ASN A 127 2.96 5.61 19.64
N ALA A 128 4.14 5.42 19.06
CA ALA A 128 4.29 5.10 17.65
C ALA A 128 3.75 3.70 17.33
N ALA A 129 4.10 2.69 18.12
CA ALA A 129 3.62 1.33 17.94
C ALA A 129 2.08 1.22 18.01
N GLN A 130 1.42 2.04 18.87
CA GLN A 130 -0.05 2.07 18.93
C GLN A 130 -0.72 2.60 17.64
N LEU A 131 0.02 3.21 16.73
CA LEU A 131 -0.48 3.68 15.45
C LEU A 131 -0.31 2.65 14.33
N VAL A 132 0.39 1.57 14.59
CA VAL A 132 0.50 0.42 13.68
C VAL A 132 -0.65 -0.53 13.99
N THR A 133 -1.70 -0.46 13.19
CA THR A 133 -2.98 -1.13 13.47
C THR A 133 -3.24 -2.35 12.59
N GLY A 134 -2.33 -2.66 11.67
CA GLY A 134 -2.47 -3.79 10.75
C GLY A 134 -1.21 -4.00 9.93
N ILE A 135 -1.26 -4.96 9.02
CA ILE A 135 -0.16 -5.37 8.16
C ILE A 135 -0.40 -4.77 6.77
N ALA A 136 0.43 -3.82 6.36
CA ALA A 136 0.37 -3.22 5.03
C ALA A 136 1.27 -3.97 4.04
N ALA A 137 0.92 -3.94 2.76
CA ALA A 137 1.72 -4.53 1.68
C ALA A 137 2.50 -3.48 0.85
N SER A 138 2.28 -2.19 1.10
CA SER A 138 2.98 -1.12 0.38
C SER A 138 3.10 0.18 1.20
N PRO A 139 4.08 1.05 0.87
CA PRO A 139 4.17 2.40 1.41
C PRO A 139 2.90 3.23 1.23
N LEU A 140 2.25 3.11 0.09
CA LEU A 140 1.05 3.89 -0.24
C LEU A 140 -0.15 3.46 0.61
N GLU A 141 -0.29 2.16 0.89
CA GLU A 141 -1.27 1.68 1.86
C GLU A 141 -1.03 2.26 3.25
N VAL A 142 0.23 2.30 3.72
CA VAL A 142 0.55 2.91 5.02
C VAL A 142 0.16 4.39 5.05
N ALA A 143 0.44 5.14 4.00
CA ALA A 143 0.04 6.53 3.89
C ALA A 143 -1.48 6.68 3.97
N ALA A 144 -2.24 5.87 3.23
CA ALA A 144 -3.70 5.88 3.24
C ALA A 144 -4.27 5.49 4.62
N ILE A 145 -3.72 4.45 5.26
CA ILE A 145 -4.10 4.04 6.62
C ILE A 145 -3.96 5.21 7.58
N LEU A 146 -2.81 5.88 7.60
CA LEU A 146 -2.55 7.00 8.51
C LEU A 146 -3.43 8.22 8.20
N LEU A 147 -3.62 8.55 6.91
CA LEU A 147 -4.48 9.66 6.50
C LEU A 147 -5.96 9.42 6.83
N LEU A 148 -6.43 8.19 6.79
CA LEU A 148 -7.81 7.84 7.10
C LEU A 148 -8.04 7.60 8.60
N SER A 149 -7.13 6.93 9.30
CA SER A 149 -7.34 6.48 10.69
C SER A 149 -6.91 7.49 11.76
N LEU A 150 -5.82 8.26 11.52
CA LEU A 150 -5.35 9.19 12.55
C LEU A 150 -6.40 10.22 12.95
N PRO A 151 -6.44 10.62 14.23
CA PRO A 151 -7.33 11.69 14.67
C PRO A 151 -7.08 12.99 13.89
N ARG A 152 -8.11 13.80 13.72
CA ARG A 152 -8.03 15.10 13.03
C ARG A 152 -7.01 16.06 13.64
N SER A 153 -6.80 15.99 14.95
CA SER A 153 -5.75 16.73 15.65
C SER A 153 -4.33 16.33 15.22
N ARG A 154 -4.19 15.18 14.53
CA ARG A 154 -2.95 14.69 13.93
C ARG A 154 -2.99 14.68 12.40
N GLY A 155 -3.98 15.35 11.79
CA GLY A 155 -4.09 15.48 10.34
C GLY A 155 -4.91 14.40 9.64
N GLY A 156 -5.28 13.30 10.29
CA GLY A 156 -6.08 12.25 9.68
C GLY A 156 -7.56 12.60 9.53
N ALA A 157 -8.33 11.70 8.91
CA ALA A 157 -9.78 11.81 8.79
C ALA A 157 -10.52 11.43 10.07
N GLY A 158 -9.93 10.56 10.89
CA GLY A 158 -10.42 10.13 12.20
C GLY A 158 -11.40 8.98 12.17
N PHE A 159 -11.35 8.12 11.15
CA PHE A 159 -12.07 6.84 11.16
C PHE A 159 -11.51 5.95 12.27
N ARG A 160 -12.40 5.29 13.03
CA ARG A 160 -11.99 4.52 14.22
C ARG A 160 -11.93 3.01 13.98
N ASN A 161 -12.88 2.48 13.24
CA ASN A 161 -12.98 1.05 12.95
C ASN A 161 -12.37 0.81 11.57
N VAL A 162 -11.05 0.84 11.53
CA VAL A 162 -10.24 0.65 10.31
C VAL A 162 -9.48 -0.65 10.47
N TYR A 163 -9.68 -1.56 9.54
CA TYR A 163 -9.01 -2.85 9.44
C TYR A 163 -8.15 -2.85 8.19
N VAL A 164 -6.97 -3.43 8.27
CA VAL A 164 -5.96 -3.40 7.21
C VAL A 164 -5.73 -4.80 6.70
N ASN A 165 -5.76 -4.97 5.39
CA ASN A 165 -5.65 -6.26 4.72
C ASN A 165 -6.60 -7.31 5.34
N ASP A 166 -7.85 -6.89 5.56
CA ASP A 166 -8.84 -7.70 6.27
C ASP A 166 -9.41 -8.77 5.33
N LEU A 167 -9.42 -10.00 5.84
CA LEU A 167 -9.90 -11.16 5.11
C LEU A 167 -11.43 -11.13 5.03
N THR A 168 -11.96 -11.01 3.83
CA THR A 168 -13.40 -11.00 3.53
C THR A 168 -13.80 -12.33 2.87
N PRO A 169 -14.47 -13.26 3.61
CA PRO A 169 -15.02 -14.45 3.00
C PRO A 169 -16.11 -14.10 1.98
N LEU A 170 -16.04 -14.69 0.78
CA LEU A 170 -17.00 -14.42 -0.28
C LEU A 170 -18.22 -15.35 -0.20
N THR A 171 -19.42 -14.82 -0.47
CA THR A 171 -20.62 -15.63 -0.67
C THR A 171 -20.47 -16.52 -1.91
N ALA A 172 -21.26 -17.59 -2.03
CA ALA A 172 -21.19 -18.52 -3.19
C ALA A 172 -21.35 -17.79 -4.53
N SER A 173 -22.22 -16.79 -4.61
CA SER A 173 -22.38 -15.94 -5.81
C SER A 173 -21.13 -15.12 -6.09
N ALA A 174 -20.55 -14.48 -5.08
CA ALA A 174 -19.35 -13.68 -5.22
C ALA A 174 -18.11 -14.52 -5.58
N GLN A 175 -18.01 -15.76 -5.04
CA GLN A 175 -16.98 -16.72 -5.43
C GLN A 175 -17.05 -17.08 -6.93
N SER A 176 -18.26 -17.24 -7.47
CA SER A 176 -18.44 -17.50 -8.91
C SER A 176 -17.97 -16.34 -9.80
N ILE A 177 -18.03 -15.10 -9.29
CA ILE A 177 -17.56 -13.91 -10.00
C ILE A 177 -16.03 -13.79 -9.87
N ALA A 178 -15.50 -13.89 -8.65
CA ALA A 178 -14.08 -13.66 -8.35
C ALA A 178 -13.20 -14.87 -8.72
N GLY A 179 -13.75 -16.08 -8.81
CA GLY A 179 -12.96 -17.30 -9.00
C GLY A 179 -12.17 -17.75 -7.76
N GLN A 180 -12.45 -17.15 -6.59
CA GLN A 180 -11.74 -17.42 -5.33
C GLN A 180 -12.71 -17.40 -4.15
N LYS A 181 -12.30 -17.97 -3.01
CA LYS A 181 -13.17 -18.13 -1.82
C LYS A 181 -13.14 -16.92 -0.88
N VAL A 182 -12.06 -16.17 -0.91
CA VAL A 182 -11.82 -15.02 -0.03
C VAL A 182 -11.22 -13.87 -0.82
N CYS A 183 -11.44 -12.63 -0.35
CA CYS A 183 -10.72 -11.43 -0.82
C CYS A 183 -10.09 -10.74 0.38
N TYR A 184 -9.03 -9.99 0.13
CA TYR A 184 -8.45 -9.08 1.10
C TYR A 184 -8.78 -7.66 0.66
N GLY A 185 -9.33 -6.85 1.56
CA GLY A 185 -9.49 -5.42 1.33
C GLY A 185 -8.29 -4.67 1.93
N ASP A 186 -7.63 -3.83 1.16
CA ASP A 186 -6.44 -3.09 1.64
C ASP A 186 -6.76 -2.31 2.91
N ILE A 187 -7.88 -1.57 2.90
CA ILE A 187 -8.39 -0.85 4.07
C ILE A 187 -9.91 -1.03 4.14
N VAL A 188 -10.40 -1.63 5.22
CA VAL A 188 -11.83 -1.80 5.48
C VAL A 188 -12.27 -0.86 6.59
N ILE A 189 -13.25 0.00 6.31
CA ILE A 189 -13.81 0.95 7.27
C ILE A 189 -15.23 0.50 7.61
N VAL A 190 -15.50 0.27 8.89
CA VAL A 190 -16.78 -0.28 9.35
C VAL A 190 -17.55 0.74 10.19
N ASN A 191 -18.84 0.87 9.91
CA ASN A 191 -19.81 1.43 10.85
C ASN A 191 -20.48 0.25 11.60
N PRO A 192 -20.07 -0.04 12.83
CA PRO A 192 -20.59 -1.19 13.56
C PRO A 192 -22.05 -1.02 14.02
N THR A 193 -22.55 0.22 14.07
CA THR A 193 -23.93 0.50 14.49
C THR A 193 -24.96 -0.01 13.49
N ILE A 194 -24.64 0.06 12.20
CA ILE A 194 -25.55 -0.35 11.11
C ILE A 194 -24.97 -1.50 10.28
N MET A 195 -23.84 -2.06 10.73
CA MET A 195 -23.14 -3.17 10.08
C MET A 195 -22.82 -2.90 8.59
N LYS A 196 -22.50 -1.64 8.23
CA LYS A 196 -22.02 -1.26 6.90
C LYS A 196 -20.50 -1.19 6.88
N ALA A 197 -19.91 -1.64 5.77
CA ALA A 197 -18.48 -1.56 5.54
C ALA A 197 -18.18 -0.98 4.15
N GLY A 198 -17.17 -0.14 4.09
CA GLY A 198 -16.57 0.36 2.85
C GLY A 198 -15.14 -0.13 2.74
N ILE A 199 -14.73 -0.49 1.54
CA ILE A 199 -13.39 -0.97 1.23
C ILE A 199 -12.67 0.10 0.42
N VAL A 200 -11.48 0.48 0.84
CA VAL A 200 -10.59 1.38 0.11
C VAL A 200 -9.45 0.55 -0.43
N GLU A 201 -9.41 0.41 -1.75
CA GLU A 201 -8.36 -0.30 -2.49
C GLU A 201 -7.33 0.71 -2.99
N ILE A 202 -6.08 0.48 -2.69
CA ILE A 202 -4.99 1.39 -2.99
C ILE A 202 -4.29 0.98 -4.28
N GLN A 203 -4.41 1.83 -5.30
CA GLN A 203 -3.75 1.59 -6.59
C GLN A 203 -2.42 2.34 -6.65
N GLY A 204 -1.31 1.58 -6.62
CA GLY A 204 0.02 2.11 -6.94
C GLY A 204 0.19 2.26 -8.46
N GLU A 205 1.00 3.22 -8.90
CA GLU A 205 1.36 3.41 -10.32
C GLU A 205 2.07 2.20 -10.95
N VAL A 206 2.51 1.29 -10.12
CA VAL A 206 3.48 0.24 -10.47
C VAL A 206 2.87 -0.96 -11.16
N ILE A 207 1.57 -1.23 -11.01
CA ILE A 207 0.98 -2.48 -11.49
C ILE A 207 -0.11 -2.21 -12.52
N HIS A 208 0.27 -1.80 -13.71
CA HIS A 208 -0.54 -2.11 -14.89
C HIS A 208 -0.06 -3.46 -15.42
N GLY A 209 -0.53 -4.53 -14.79
CA GLY A 209 -0.33 -5.90 -15.21
C GLY A 209 -0.77 -6.12 -16.66
N SER A 210 -0.50 -7.32 -17.18
CA SER A 210 -1.13 -7.82 -18.40
C SER A 210 -2.66 -7.68 -18.27
N GLY A 211 -3.41 -7.71 -19.38
CA GLY A 211 -4.87 -7.66 -19.35
C GLY A 211 -5.51 -8.66 -18.37
N ALA A 212 -4.83 -9.77 -18.06
CA ALA A 212 -5.26 -10.77 -17.07
C ALA A 212 -5.30 -10.23 -15.63
N VAL A 213 -4.37 -9.36 -15.22
CA VAL A 213 -4.37 -8.75 -13.87
C VAL A 213 -5.52 -7.76 -13.73
N LEU A 214 -5.76 -6.94 -14.77
CA LEU A 214 -6.89 -6.01 -14.78
C LEU A 214 -8.25 -6.74 -14.71
N ASP A 215 -8.37 -7.88 -15.40
CA ASP A 215 -9.58 -8.71 -15.36
C ASP A 215 -9.80 -9.33 -13.98
N HIS A 216 -8.73 -9.81 -13.33
CA HIS A 216 -8.80 -10.36 -11.98
C HIS A 216 -9.21 -9.29 -10.95
N ASP A 217 -8.63 -8.10 -11.00
CA ASP A 217 -8.99 -7.00 -10.09
C ASP A 217 -10.43 -6.53 -10.31
N ALA A 218 -10.87 -6.43 -11.57
CA ALA A 218 -12.26 -6.10 -11.89
C ALA A 218 -13.26 -7.14 -11.36
N LYS A 219 -12.94 -8.43 -11.47
CA LYS A 219 -13.75 -9.52 -10.92
C LYS A 219 -13.81 -9.46 -9.39
N ARG A 220 -12.67 -9.22 -8.73
CA ARG A 220 -12.60 -9.07 -7.28
C ARG A 220 -13.48 -7.92 -6.79
N MET A 221 -13.37 -6.75 -7.42
CA MET A 221 -14.21 -5.60 -7.11
C MET A 221 -15.70 -5.88 -7.32
N THR A 222 -16.06 -6.48 -8.45
CA THR A 222 -17.45 -6.82 -8.76
C THR A 222 -18.02 -7.80 -7.73
N ALA A 223 -17.22 -8.77 -7.28
CA ALA A 223 -17.62 -9.72 -6.26
C ALA A 223 -17.90 -9.01 -4.92
N LEU A 224 -17.01 -8.12 -4.47
CA LEU A 224 -17.21 -7.34 -3.25
C LEU A 224 -18.45 -6.43 -3.34
N GLN A 225 -18.64 -5.76 -4.47
CA GLN A 225 -19.83 -4.92 -4.71
C GLN A 225 -21.13 -5.75 -4.72
N SER A 226 -21.10 -6.97 -5.25
CA SER A 226 -22.26 -7.88 -5.23
C SER A 226 -22.66 -8.32 -3.83
N MET A 227 -21.75 -8.24 -2.86
CA MET A 227 -21.98 -8.48 -1.44
C MET A 227 -22.45 -7.23 -0.68
N GLY A 228 -22.59 -6.09 -1.35
CA GLY A 228 -23.04 -4.84 -0.77
C GLY A 228 -21.92 -3.97 -0.17
N TYR A 229 -20.66 -4.27 -0.42
CA TYR A 229 -19.56 -3.38 -0.04
C TYR A 229 -19.49 -2.17 -0.96
N ASP A 230 -19.31 -0.99 -0.39
CA ASP A 230 -18.91 0.21 -1.14
C ASP A 230 -17.40 0.17 -1.36
N VAL A 231 -16.94 -0.04 -2.60
CA VAL A 231 -15.51 -0.14 -2.95
C VAL A 231 -15.03 1.18 -3.55
N PHE A 232 -13.95 1.72 -3.00
CA PHE A 232 -13.29 2.96 -3.42
C PHE A 232 -11.89 2.67 -3.92
N LEU A 233 -11.62 2.97 -5.18
CA LEU A 233 -10.26 2.94 -5.71
C LEU A 233 -9.57 4.26 -5.44
N VAL A 234 -8.41 4.24 -4.79
CA VAL A 234 -7.67 5.43 -4.40
C VAL A 234 -6.23 5.35 -4.90
N THR A 235 -5.81 6.36 -5.63
CA THR A 235 -4.45 6.48 -6.18
C THR A 235 -3.58 7.38 -5.31
N HIS A 236 -2.26 7.38 -5.59
CA HIS A 236 -1.31 8.31 -4.99
C HIS A 236 -1.75 9.76 -5.15
N ASP A 237 -2.15 10.17 -6.36
CA ASP A 237 -2.54 11.55 -6.63
C ASP A 237 -3.77 11.98 -5.84
N MET A 238 -4.74 11.08 -5.68
CA MET A 238 -5.93 11.34 -4.86
C MET A 238 -5.59 11.51 -3.37
N LEU A 239 -4.59 10.79 -2.86
CA LEU A 239 -4.10 10.97 -1.49
C LEU A 239 -3.29 12.25 -1.33
N ASN A 240 -2.56 12.64 -2.37
CA ASN A 240 -1.71 13.84 -2.36
C ASN A 240 -2.51 15.13 -2.55
N ASP A 241 -3.67 15.08 -3.18
CA ASP A 241 -4.56 16.22 -3.35
C ASP A 241 -5.54 16.37 -2.17
N ALA A 242 -5.54 17.55 -1.52
CA ALA A 242 -6.36 17.80 -0.33
C ALA A 242 -7.86 17.78 -0.61
N GLU A 243 -8.28 18.25 -1.77
CA GLU A 243 -9.69 18.34 -2.14
C GLU A 243 -10.22 16.97 -2.52
N GLN A 244 -9.44 16.19 -3.27
CA GLN A 244 -9.79 14.81 -3.64
C GLN A 244 -9.86 13.92 -2.40
N LEU A 245 -8.88 14.00 -1.49
CA LEU A 245 -8.91 13.24 -0.24
C LEU A 245 -10.14 13.61 0.61
N ASP A 246 -10.48 14.91 0.73
CA ASP A 246 -11.67 15.34 1.46
C ASP A 246 -12.96 14.86 0.78
N ALA A 247 -13.02 14.83 -0.54
CA ALA A 247 -14.14 14.27 -1.30
C ALA A 247 -14.32 12.76 -1.05
N ILE A 248 -13.22 12.00 -1.02
CA ILE A 248 -13.22 10.57 -0.68
C ILE A 248 -13.76 10.38 0.75
N VAL A 249 -13.26 11.16 1.72
CA VAL A 249 -13.70 11.08 3.13
C VAL A 249 -15.20 11.43 3.24
N ARG A 250 -15.71 12.41 2.51
CA ARG A 250 -17.15 12.74 2.48
C ARG A 250 -17.97 11.58 1.91
N SER A 251 -17.51 11.00 0.80
CA SER A 251 -18.18 9.87 0.17
C SER A 251 -18.23 8.67 1.11
N LEU A 252 -17.11 8.31 1.75
CA LEU A 252 -17.05 7.26 2.76
C LEU A 252 -18.02 7.53 3.92
N CYS A 253 -18.01 8.76 4.46
CA CYS A 253 -18.94 9.13 5.52
C CYS A 253 -20.41 9.00 5.08
N SER A 254 -20.75 9.43 3.87
CA SER A 254 -22.10 9.33 3.33
C SER A 254 -22.55 7.89 3.15
N ARG A 255 -21.71 7.04 2.52
CA ARG A 255 -22.03 5.63 2.26
C ARG A 255 -22.16 4.81 3.54
N LEU A 256 -21.30 5.09 4.50
CA LEU A 256 -21.28 4.41 5.80
C LEU A 256 -22.20 5.04 6.85
N GLU A 257 -22.98 6.06 6.49
CA GLU A 257 -23.84 6.81 7.41
C GLU A 257 -23.07 7.33 8.64
N LEU A 258 -21.81 7.71 8.43
CA LEU A 258 -20.96 8.32 9.45
C LEU A 258 -21.05 9.85 9.37
N ARG A 259 -20.91 10.52 10.52
CA ARG A 259 -20.94 11.97 10.55
C ARG A 259 -19.69 12.59 9.95
N TYR A 260 -19.81 13.18 8.77
CA TYR A 260 -18.75 14.04 8.22
C TYR A 260 -18.65 15.34 9.04
N ARG A 261 -17.43 15.83 9.25
CA ARG A 261 -17.15 17.12 9.90
C ARG A 261 -16.06 17.84 9.11
N CYS A 262 -16.30 19.07 8.68
CA CYS A 262 -15.29 19.91 8.03
C CYS A 262 -14.08 20.11 8.95
N LYS A 263 -12.89 20.12 8.36
CA LYS A 263 -11.64 20.43 9.08
C LYS A 263 -11.51 21.93 9.31
N THR A 264 -11.07 22.33 10.49
CA THR A 264 -10.68 23.73 10.79
C THR A 264 -9.40 24.09 10.01
N LYS A 265 -9.07 25.38 9.94
CA LYS A 265 -7.83 25.84 9.30
C LYS A 265 -6.58 25.17 9.91
N ALA A 266 -6.51 25.08 11.23
CA ALA A 266 -5.41 24.40 11.92
C ALA A 266 -5.33 22.90 11.55
N GLN A 267 -6.48 22.20 11.49
CA GLN A 267 -6.50 20.79 11.10
C GLN A 267 -6.11 20.58 9.64
N LYS A 268 -6.40 21.51 8.73
CA LYS A 268 -5.94 21.47 7.34
C LYS A 268 -4.43 21.63 7.23
N THR A 269 -3.84 22.51 8.04
CA THR A 269 -2.37 22.64 8.12
C THR A 269 -1.71 21.34 8.62
N THR A 270 -2.24 20.77 9.72
CA THR A 270 -1.72 19.50 10.25
C THR A 270 -1.91 18.33 9.25
N GLU A 271 -2.99 18.33 8.46
CA GLU A 271 -3.19 17.34 7.38
C GLU A 271 -2.15 17.49 6.27
N MET A 272 -1.87 18.72 5.86
CA MET A 272 -0.84 19.00 4.86
C MET A 272 0.53 18.51 5.33
N GLU A 273 0.89 18.75 6.59
CA GLU A 273 2.11 18.26 7.20
C GLU A 273 2.14 16.72 7.27
N LEU A 274 1.04 16.09 7.71
CA LEU A 274 0.93 14.64 7.75
C LEU A 274 1.11 14.06 6.35
N ARG A 275 0.41 14.59 5.35
CA ARG A 275 0.46 14.14 3.97
C ARG A 275 1.87 14.22 3.40
N ALA A 276 2.56 15.34 3.58
CA ALA A 276 3.95 15.50 3.17
C ALA A 276 4.88 14.48 3.84
N ASN A 277 4.62 14.12 5.10
CA ASN A 277 5.43 13.18 5.85
C ASN A 277 5.16 11.71 5.47
N VAL A 278 3.91 11.33 5.14
CA VAL A 278 3.57 9.91 4.85
C VAL A 278 3.70 9.56 3.38
N LEU A 279 3.58 10.54 2.47
CA LEU A 279 3.83 10.39 1.03
C LEU A 279 5.28 10.76 0.65
N CYS A 280 6.20 10.72 1.62
CA CYS A 280 7.62 11.00 1.41
C CYS A 280 8.34 9.87 0.66
N ASN A 281 9.57 10.15 0.25
CA ASN A 281 10.46 9.11 -0.23
C ASN A 281 10.90 8.20 0.93
N TRP A 282 10.44 6.96 0.92
CA TRP A 282 10.75 5.97 1.97
C TRP A 282 12.24 5.63 2.08
N LEU A 283 13.02 5.83 1.03
CA LEU A 283 14.48 5.67 1.08
C LEU A 283 15.17 6.69 2.00
N GLU A 284 14.48 7.76 2.37
CA GLU A 284 15.01 8.85 3.21
C GLU A 284 14.56 8.74 4.68
N ILE A 285 13.70 7.75 5.02
CA ILE A 285 13.22 7.57 6.39
C ILE A 285 14.39 7.29 7.33
N GLY A 286 14.52 8.14 8.37
CA GLY A 286 15.53 7.98 9.42
C GLY A 286 16.96 8.41 9.04
N ARG A 287 17.12 9.09 7.91
CA ARG A 287 18.39 9.72 7.52
C ARG A 287 18.59 11.11 8.13
#